data_d2f39b39fc4367034e839ad03a5890f6
#
_entry.id   d2f39b39fc4367034e839ad03a5890f6
#
_cell.length_a   1.000
_cell.length_b   1.000
_cell.length_c   1.000
_cell.angle_alpha   90.00
_cell.angle_beta   90.00
_cell.angle_gamma   90.00
#
_symmetry.space_group_name_H-M   'P 1'
#
loop_
_entity.id
_entity.type
_entity.pdbx_description
1 polymer ?
#
loop_
_entity_poly.entity_id
_entity_poly.type
_entity_poly.pdbx_seq_one_letter_code
_entity_poly.pdbx_strand_id
1 'polypeptide(L)'
;MYQKFRAYGFLKNLRFFDPFLVLFFREMGLSFLQIGALFSIREICINLLEIPTGVVADAYGRRKAMLASFSSYLLSFALFYLFPRFSIYVLAMVLFAFGETFRSGTHKAMIFEHLRIKGIEHLKVEYYGHTRAASQLGSALAALIAAGLVFYTGSYRIVFLASIVPYILELFLMASYPKELDGELVTVEGSWRRKLVGRIVTTGGEFLKMFRRPQLLRGLFNGSSFDAVFKSTKDYLQPILQSQALALPVLLSFGADQRVAVVVGVLYFLIYLATSYGASNASRMQEKARSLPSAVNLTYLFGVALLFVAGLSTWKGVHALSIAAFFGFYFLQNVRRPMIVGYLSDLIPQRTMATGLSVESQLRTLLMAVIAPVIGLLADWGGVGMALVFVALGAAFIFPFLRVRGGKTEPDEIL
;
A
#
# COMPACT_ATOMS: atom_id res chain seq x y z
N MET A 1 -4.92 -14.99 22.38
CA MET A 1 -4.13 -14.31 21.30
C MET A 1 -4.92 -14.08 20.02
N TYR A 2 -5.72 -15.04 19.57
CA TYR A 2 -6.50 -14.90 18.31
C TYR A 2 -7.29 -13.60 18.21
N GLN A 3 -8.07 -13.23 19.23
CA GLN A 3 -8.82 -11.96 19.23
C GLN A 3 -7.90 -10.72 19.22
N LYS A 4 -6.73 -10.80 19.88
CA LYS A 4 -5.74 -9.71 19.84
C LYS A 4 -5.18 -9.50 18.43
N PHE A 5 -4.93 -10.58 17.66
CA PHE A 5 -4.50 -10.47 16.26
C PHE A 5 -5.57 -9.86 15.35
N ARG A 6 -6.85 -10.21 15.59
CA ARG A 6 -7.97 -9.58 14.87
C ARG A 6 -8.13 -8.11 15.24
N ALA A 7 -8.07 -7.78 16.53
CA ALA A 7 -8.13 -6.40 17.02
C ALA A 7 -7.02 -5.54 16.41
N TYR A 8 -5.79 -6.07 16.36
CA TYR A 8 -4.69 -5.41 15.62
C TYR A 8 -5.05 -5.15 14.15
N GLY A 9 -5.56 -6.15 13.45
CA GLY A 9 -5.95 -5.99 12.05
C GLY A 9 -6.97 -4.87 11.87
N PHE A 10 -7.95 -4.77 12.75
CA PHE A 10 -8.99 -3.76 12.73
C PHE A 10 -8.44 -2.36 13.07
N LEU A 11 -7.84 -2.20 14.25
CA LEU A 11 -7.40 -0.91 14.78
C LEU A 11 -6.35 -0.23 13.87
N LYS A 12 -5.34 -0.98 13.41
CA LYS A 12 -4.28 -0.42 12.53
C LYS A 12 -4.81 0.14 11.21
N ASN A 13 -6.00 -0.31 10.79
CA ASN A 13 -6.64 0.13 9.56
C ASN A 13 -7.70 1.21 9.79
N LEU A 14 -7.89 1.65 11.03
CA LEU A 14 -8.62 2.89 11.32
C LEU A 14 -7.74 4.11 10.97
N ARG A 15 -7.35 4.19 9.68
CA ARG A 15 -6.56 5.26 9.09
C ARG A 15 -7.51 6.32 8.55
N PHE A 16 -7.97 7.20 9.41
CA PHE A 16 -8.94 8.22 9.03
C PHE A 16 -8.40 9.19 7.98
N PHE A 17 -7.08 9.31 7.87
CA PHE A 17 -6.42 10.19 6.89
C PHE A 17 -6.41 9.60 5.46
N ASP A 18 -6.47 8.27 5.26
CA ASP A 18 -6.32 7.66 3.94
C ASP A 18 -7.30 8.24 2.89
N PRO A 19 -8.62 8.40 3.16
CA PRO A 19 -9.57 8.94 2.18
C PRO A 19 -9.42 10.43 1.90
N PHE A 20 -8.72 11.17 2.75
CA PHE A 20 -8.63 12.63 2.71
C PHE A 20 -7.20 13.17 2.60
N LEU A 21 -6.20 12.30 2.40
CA LEU A 21 -4.78 12.66 2.48
C LEU A 21 -4.37 13.73 1.47
N VAL A 22 -4.77 13.58 0.21
CA VAL A 22 -4.46 14.56 -0.85
C VAL A 22 -5.25 15.84 -0.62
N LEU A 23 -6.52 15.75 -0.22
CA LEU A 23 -7.35 16.92 0.09
C LEU A 23 -6.77 17.71 1.26
N PHE A 24 -6.31 17.03 2.31
CA PHE A 24 -5.61 17.67 3.43
C PHE A 24 -4.37 18.45 2.96
N PHE A 25 -3.50 17.83 2.16
CA PHE A 25 -2.31 18.53 1.67
C PHE A 25 -2.67 19.72 0.79
N ARG A 26 -3.73 19.61 -0.03
CA ARG A 26 -4.24 20.73 -0.84
C ARG A 26 -4.84 21.84 0.01
N GLU A 27 -5.59 21.50 1.09
CA GLU A 27 -6.09 22.45 2.08
C GLU A 27 -4.94 23.22 2.75
N MET A 28 -3.81 22.56 3.00
CA MET A 28 -2.60 23.18 3.54
C MET A 28 -1.76 23.96 2.50
N GLY A 29 -2.25 24.12 1.28
CA GLY A 29 -1.61 24.92 0.23
C GLY A 29 -0.49 24.22 -0.54
N LEU A 30 -0.28 22.91 -0.39
CA LEU A 30 0.75 22.19 -1.13
C LEU A 30 0.35 22.03 -2.61
N SER A 31 1.33 22.17 -3.51
CA SER A 31 1.18 21.79 -4.91
C SER A 31 1.14 20.25 -5.07
N PHE A 32 0.64 19.75 -6.19
CA PHE A 32 0.68 18.31 -6.46
C PHE A 32 2.11 17.78 -6.57
N LEU A 33 3.07 18.57 -7.05
CA LEU A 33 4.49 18.23 -7.06
C LEU A 33 5.02 18.04 -5.63
N GLN A 34 4.68 18.94 -4.71
CA GLN A 34 5.06 18.82 -3.30
C GLN A 34 4.44 17.57 -2.65
N ILE A 35 3.19 17.25 -2.95
CA ILE A 35 2.52 16.02 -2.50
C ILE A 35 3.23 14.79 -3.06
N GLY A 36 3.54 14.79 -4.36
CA GLY A 36 4.30 13.73 -5.00
C GLY A 36 5.70 13.54 -4.39
N ALA A 37 6.38 14.65 -4.06
CA ALA A 37 7.68 14.62 -3.37
C ALA A 37 7.57 14.01 -1.96
N LEU A 38 6.53 14.33 -1.19
CA LEU A 38 6.28 13.71 0.12
C LEU A 38 6.08 12.20 0.00
N PHE A 39 5.30 11.74 -0.99
CA PHE A 39 5.12 10.31 -1.25
C PHE A 39 6.41 9.64 -1.69
N SER A 40 7.21 10.30 -2.54
CA SER A 40 8.54 9.81 -2.95
C SER A 40 9.48 9.66 -1.76
N ILE A 41 9.58 10.66 -0.89
CA ILE A 41 10.40 10.61 0.33
C ILE A 41 9.98 9.44 1.21
N ARG A 42 8.68 9.24 1.43
CA ARG A 42 8.16 8.09 2.17
C ARG A 42 8.63 6.77 1.58
N GLU A 43 8.49 6.57 0.27
CA GLU A 43 8.85 5.32 -0.38
C GLU A 43 10.37 5.07 -0.38
N ILE A 44 11.18 6.11 -0.58
CA ILE A 44 12.64 6.03 -0.47
C ILE A 44 13.03 5.61 0.97
N CYS A 45 12.44 6.25 1.98
CA CYS A 45 12.71 5.90 3.37
C CYS A 45 12.28 4.47 3.69
N ILE A 46 11.12 4.01 3.21
CA ILE A 46 10.68 2.61 3.36
C ILE A 46 11.71 1.67 2.74
N ASN A 47 12.16 1.96 1.52
CA ASN A 47 13.12 1.12 0.79
C ASN A 47 14.44 1.00 1.55
N LEU A 48 14.97 2.13 2.03
CA LEU A 48 16.24 2.16 2.76
C LEU A 48 16.17 1.52 4.15
N LEU A 49 15.04 1.66 4.83
CA LEU A 49 14.88 1.23 6.22
C LEU A 49 14.37 -0.22 6.36
N GLU A 50 13.80 -0.83 5.32
CA GLU A 50 13.19 -2.17 5.40
C GLU A 50 14.17 -3.24 5.92
N ILE A 51 15.41 -3.27 5.41
CA ILE A 51 16.43 -4.23 5.84
C ILE A 51 16.95 -3.91 7.24
N PRO A 52 17.37 -2.66 7.56
CA PRO A 52 17.82 -2.30 8.91
C PRO A 52 16.80 -2.58 10.01
N THR A 53 15.54 -2.21 9.78
CA THR A 53 14.47 -2.41 10.80
C THR A 53 14.17 -3.88 11.04
N GLY A 54 14.24 -4.72 10.00
CA GLY A 54 14.12 -6.18 10.16
C GLY A 54 15.22 -6.75 11.05
N VAL A 55 16.47 -6.34 10.83
CA VAL A 55 17.61 -6.77 11.69
C VAL A 55 17.43 -6.30 13.13
N VAL A 56 16.97 -5.08 13.34
CA VAL A 56 16.69 -4.53 14.68
C VAL A 56 15.56 -5.30 15.35
N ALA A 57 14.48 -5.63 14.64
CA ALA A 57 13.36 -6.40 15.18
C ALA A 57 13.78 -7.81 15.63
N ASP A 58 14.64 -8.47 14.86
CA ASP A 58 15.16 -9.80 15.20
C ASP A 58 16.17 -9.77 16.39
N ALA A 59 16.89 -8.65 16.56
CA ALA A 59 17.88 -8.49 17.63
C ALA A 59 17.29 -8.04 18.97
N TYR A 60 16.37 -7.09 18.93
CA TYR A 60 15.82 -6.45 20.14
C TYR A 60 14.42 -6.94 20.52
N GLY A 61 13.80 -7.75 19.69
CA GLY A 61 12.48 -8.34 19.88
C GLY A 61 11.39 -7.65 19.07
N ARG A 62 10.51 -8.46 18.50
CA ARG A 62 9.41 -8.04 17.63
C ARG A 62 8.42 -7.13 18.33
N ARG A 63 8.14 -7.37 19.62
CA ARG A 63 7.23 -6.54 20.42
C ARG A 63 7.77 -5.12 20.58
N LYS A 64 9.06 -4.96 20.91
CA LYS A 64 9.70 -3.64 21.02
C LYS A 64 9.70 -2.90 19.69
N ALA A 65 9.98 -3.61 18.59
CA ALA A 65 9.91 -3.06 17.24
C ALA A 65 8.50 -2.53 16.90
N MET A 66 7.44 -3.27 17.28
CA MET A 66 6.06 -2.83 17.09
C MET A 66 5.72 -1.61 17.95
N LEU A 67 6.18 -1.54 19.20
CA LEU A 67 6.00 -0.36 20.06
C LEU A 67 6.69 0.88 19.46
N ALA A 68 7.93 0.74 18.98
CA ALA A 68 8.64 1.81 18.29
C ALA A 68 7.91 2.27 17.03
N SER A 69 7.34 1.31 16.25
CA SER A 69 6.51 1.59 15.08
C SER A 69 5.33 2.49 15.43
N PHE A 70 4.50 2.09 16.41
CA PHE A 70 3.30 2.87 16.77
C PHE A 70 3.64 4.21 17.41
N SER A 71 4.71 4.30 18.22
CA SER A 71 5.20 5.58 18.74
C SER A 71 5.61 6.53 17.60
N SER A 72 6.28 6.01 16.57
CA SER A 72 6.68 6.81 15.40
C SER A 72 5.48 7.31 14.60
N TYR A 73 4.43 6.48 14.43
CA TYR A 73 3.19 6.93 13.80
C TYR A 73 2.48 8.03 14.61
N LEU A 74 2.38 7.88 15.94
CA LEU A 74 1.76 8.88 16.80
C LEU A 74 2.46 10.23 16.68
N LEU A 75 3.80 10.22 16.68
CA LEU A 75 4.59 11.44 16.50
C LEU A 75 4.38 12.02 15.09
N SER A 76 4.36 11.20 14.06
CA SER A 76 4.05 11.61 12.69
C SER A 76 2.69 12.30 12.58
N PHE A 77 1.63 11.71 13.14
CA PHE A 77 0.29 12.29 13.10
C PHE A 77 0.20 13.61 13.87
N ALA A 78 0.88 13.69 15.02
CA ALA A 78 0.97 14.93 15.78
C ALA A 78 1.65 16.04 14.97
N LEU A 79 2.75 15.75 14.25
CA LEU A 79 3.42 16.71 13.38
C LEU A 79 2.54 17.17 12.22
N PHE A 80 1.83 16.25 11.55
CA PHE A 80 0.86 16.60 10.49
C PHE A 80 -0.24 17.52 11.00
N TYR A 81 -0.73 17.27 12.21
CA TYR A 81 -1.79 18.08 12.81
C TYR A 81 -1.30 19.43 13.31
N LEU A 82 -0.15 19.51 13.99
CA LEU A 82 0.28 20.71 14.71
C LEU A 82 0.96 21.76 13.83
N PHE A 83 1.73 21.33 12.82
CA PHE A 83 2.65 22.22 12.11
C PHE A 83 2.44 22.22 10.59
N PRO A 84 1.66 23.15 10.03
CA PRO A 84 1.35 23.21 8.59
C PRO A 84 2.53 23.81 7.78
N ARG A 85 3.65 23.10 7.74
CA ARG A 85 4.86 23.51 7.00
C ARG A 85 5.40 22.30 6.22
N PHE A 86 5.78 22.51 4.96
CA PHE A 86 6.30 21.45 4.09
C PHE A 86 7.49 20.70 4.72
N SER A 87 8.46 21.41 5.31
CA SER A 87 9.62 20.78 5.97
C SER A 87 9.24 19.87 7.14
N ILE A 88 8.22 20.24 7.91
CA ILE A 88 7.70 19.41 8.99
C ILE A 88 6.94 18.21 8.43
N TYR A 89 6.23 18.38 7.33
CA TYR A 89 5.57 17.26 6.65
C TYR A 89 6.57 16.26 6.05
N VAL A 90 7.75 16.71 5.60
CA VAL A 90 8.87 15.82 5.24
C VAL A 90 9.29 14.98 6.44
N LEU A 91 9.53 15.61 7.60
CA LEU A 91 9.88 14.89 8.83
C LEU A 91 8.77 13.91 9.26
N ALA A 92 7.51 14.33 9.19
CA ALA A 92 6.36 13.48 9.49
C ALA A 92 6.29 12.27 8.56
N MET A 93 6.57 12.42 7.25
CA MET A 93 6.64 11.31 6.30
C MET A 93 7.79 10.35 6.58
N VAL A 94 8.96 10.85 7.01
CA VAL A 94 10.09 10.01 7.44
C VAL A 94 9.72 9.17 8.66
N LEU A 95 9.09 9.78 9.67
CA LEU A 95 8.59 9.07 10.84
C LEU A 95 7.50 8.05 10.50
N PHE A 96 6.61 8.41 9.57
CA PHE A 96 5.60 7.49 9.07
C PHE A 96 6.24 6.27 8.39
N ALA A 97 7.25 6.50 7.53
CA ALA A 97 7.99 5.44 6.86
C ALA A 97 8.73 4.53 7.86
N PHE A 98 9.32 5.10 8.90
CA PHE A 98 9.95 4.36 9.99
C PHE A 98 8.92 3.44 10.70
N GLY A 99 7.74 3.98 11.00
CA GLY A 99 6.63 3.18 11.53
C GLY A 99 6.22 2.02 10.61
N GLU A 100 6.09 2.28 9.30
CA GLU A 100 5.71 1.25 8.31
C GLU A 100 6.74 0.12 8.23
N THR A 101 8.04 0.43 8.23
CA THR A 101 9.10 -0.56 8.08
C THR A 101 9.23 -1.46 9.30
N PHE A 102 9.16 -0.93 10.53
CA PHE A 102 9.14 -1.75 11.75
C PHE A 102 7.90 -2.65 11.84
N ARG A 103 6.77 -2.21 11.31
CA ARG A 103 5.51 -2.95 11.33
C ARG A 103 5.47 -4.02 10.25
N SER A 104 6.03 -3.74 9.08
CA SER A 104 5.97 -4.61 7.91
C SER A 104 6.65 -5.96 8.19
N GLY A 105 5.91 -7.05 8.03
CA GLY A 105 6.39 -8.40 8.29
C GLY A 105 6.42 -8.80 9.78
N THR A 106 6.72 -7.89 10.71
CA THR A 106 6.90 -8.17 12.14
C THR A 106 5.66 -8.80 12.77
N HIS A 107 4.48 -8.21 12.58
CA HIS A 107 3.25 -8.76 13.15
C HIS A 107 2.89 -10.13 12.56
N LYS A 108 3.11 -10.35 11.26
CA LYS A 108 2.92 -11.65 10.61
C LYS A 108 3.84 -12.71 11.22
N ALA A 109 5.10 -12.35 11.50
CA ALA A 109 6.04 -13.23 12.18
C ALA A 109 5.59 -13.58 13.61
N MET A 110 5.00 -12.62 14.35
CA MET A 110 4.44 -12.87 15.68
C MET A 110 3.24 -13.83 15.64
N ILE A 111 2.37 -13.74 14.62
CA ILE A 111 1.28 -14.71 14.43
C ILE A 111 1.86 -16.11 14.23
N PHE A 112 2.83 -16.26 13.34
CA PHE A 112 3.43 -17.56 13.03
C PHE A 112 4.17 -18.14 14.22
N GLU A 113 4.87 -17.32 15.00
CA GLU A 113 5.52 -17.71 16.23
C GLU A 113 4.51 -18.23 17.27
N HIS A 114 3.39 -17.54 17.45
CA HIS A 114 2.31 -18.02 18.32
C HIS A 114 1.78 -19.39 17.91
N LEU A 115 1.57 -19.61 16.61
CA LEU A 115 1.08 -20.88 16.08
C LEU A 115 2.12 -22.00 16.29
N ARG A 116 3.41 -21.70 16.15
CA ARG A 116 4.53 -22.61 16.40
C ARG A 116 4.57 -23.03 17.87
N ILE A 117 4.54 -22.06 18.79
CA ILE A 117 4.55 -22.32 20.25
C ILE A 117 3.36 -23.20 20.67
N LYS A 118 2.20 -23.03 20.01
CA LYS A 118 0.99 -23.80 20.33
C LYS A 118 0.87 -25.15 19.57
N GLY A 119 1.77 -25.44 18.61
CA GLY A 119 1.69 -26.64 17.78
C GLY A 119 0.49 -26.67 16.82
N ILE A 120 -0.03 -25.48 16.44
CA ILE A 120 -1.22 -25.32 15.58
C ILE A 120 -0.89 -24.61 14.26
N GLU A 121 0.26 -24.87 13.69
CA GLU A 121 0.75 -24.22 12.46
C GLU A 121 -0.16 -24.45 11.24
N HIS A 122 -0.93 -25.53 11.23
CA HIS A 122 -1.92 -25.80 10.19
C HIS A 122 -3.00 -24.70 10.10
N LEU A 123 -3.25 -23.93 11.17
CA LEU A 123 -4.22 -22.82 11.21
C LEU A 123 -3.66 -21.48 10.70
N LYS A 124 -2.43 -21.44 10.14
CA LYS A 124 -1.79 -20.19 9.69
C LYS A 124 -2.62 -19.40 8.68
N VAL A 125 -3.30 -20.08 7.77
CA VAL A 125 -4.15 -19.44 6.76
C VAL A 125 -5.39 -18.80 7.39
N GLU A 126 -6.01 -19.50 8.34
CA GLU A 126 -7.19 -19.03 9.07
C GLU A 126 -6.87 -17.79 9.91
N TYR A 127 -5.83 -17.85 10.78
CA TYR A 127 -5.43 -16.72 11.63
C TYR A 127 -5.08 -15.49 10.84
N TYR A 128 -4.28 -15.67 9.77
CA TYR A 128 -3.89 -14.55 8.90
C TYR A 128 -5.08 -14.02 8.10
N GLY A 129 -5.94 -14.91 7.61
CA GLY A 129 -7.16 -14.55 6.86
C GLY A 129 -8.13 -13.73 7.70
N HIS A 130 -8.40 -14.15 8.93
CA HIS A 130 -9.29 -13.42 9.84
C HIS A 130 -8.71 -12.06 10.27
N THR A 131 -7.39 -11.98 10.49
CA THR A 131 -6.72 -10.68 10.73
C THR A 131 -6.88 -9.75 9.53
N ARG A 132 -6.76 -10.29 8.31
CA ARG A 132 -6.94 -9.51 7.08
C ARG A 132 -8.39 -9.07 6.86
N ALA A 133 -9.37 -9.93 7.15
CA ALA A 133 -10.79 -9.58 7.10
C ALA A 133 -11.12 -8.44 8.08
N ALA A 134 -10.62 -8.52 9.31
CA ALA A 134 -10.75 -7.44 10.29
C ALA A 134 -10.10 -6.12 9.79
N SER A 135 -8.97 -6.22 9.08
CA SER A 135 -8.31 -5.06 8.46
C SER A 135 -9.19 -4.38 7.41
N GLN A 136 -9.87 -5.14 6.57
CA GLN A 136 -10.76 -4.59 5.53
C GLN A 136 -11.97 -3.89 6.15
N LEU A 137 -12.56 -4.50 7.19
CA LEU A 137 -13.64 -3.88 7.94
C LEU A 137 -13.20 -2.57 8.60
N GLY A 138 -12.00 -2.56 9.19
CA GLY A 138 -11.40 -1.34 9.76
C GLY A 138 -11.26 -0.23 8.72
N SER A 139 -10.76 -0.53 7.52
CA SER A 139 -10.62 0.46 6.44
C SER A 139 -11.98 0.99 5.97
N ALA A 140 -12.98 0.13 5.82
CA ALA A 140 -14.32 0.55 5.40
C ALA A 140 -14.96 1.49 6.44
N LEU A 141 -14.94 1.10 7.72
CA LEU A 141 -15.46 1.95 8.80
C LEU A 141 -14.65 3.23 8.97
N ALA A 142 -13.32 3.18 8.78
CA ALA A 142 -12.48 4.37 8.83
C ALA A 142 -12.92 5.45 7.84
N ALA A 143 -13.33 5.07 6.63
CA ALA A 143 -13.79 6.01 5.62
C ALA A 143 -15.06 6.74 6.07
N LEU A 144 -16.03 6.03 6.67
CA LEU A 144 -17.28 6.65 7.17
C LEU A 144 -17.03 7.51 8.40
N ILE A 145 -16.21 7.04 9.35
CA ILE A 145 -15.88 7.82 10.55
C ILE A 145 -15.13 9.10 10.16
N ALA A 146 -14.14 8.99 9.26
CA ALA A 146 -13.40 10.15 8.77
C ALA A 146 -14.33 11.16 8.06
N ALA A 147 -15.28 10.67 7.25
CA ALA A 147 -16.29 11.53 6.63
C ALA A 147 -17.15 12.25 7.66
N GLY A 148 -17.62 11.55 8.70
CA GLY A 148 -18.35 12.16 9.80
C GLY A 148 -17.54 13.25 10.51
N LEU A 149 -16.26 12.98 10.81
CA LEU A 149 -15.36 13.95 11.45
C LEU A 149 -15.16 15.21 10.59
N VAL A 150 -14.89 15.05 9.29
CA VAL A 150 -14.73 16.18 8.36
C VAL A 150 -16.07 16.92 8.19
N PHE A 151 -17.19 16.20 8.11
CA PHE A 151 -18.52 16.81 8.00
C PHE A 151 -18.84 17.75 9.17
N TYR A 152 -18.53 17.34 10.40
CA TYR A 152 -18.82 18.16 11.60
C TYR A 152 -17.79 19.27 11.85
N THR A 153 -16.53 19.08 11.45
CA THR A 153 -15.46 20.06 11.74
C THR A 153 -15.16 21.01 10.58
N GLY A 154 -15.52 20.64 9.35
CA GLY A 154 -15.19 21.40 8.15
C GLY A 154 -13.69 21.44 7.82
N SER A 155 -12.86 20.53 8.36
CA SER A 155 -11.41 20.52 8.14
C SER A 155 -10.89 19.10 7.94
N TYR A 156 -10.07 18.90 6.89
CA TYR A 156 -9.41 17.63 6.65
C TYR A 156 -8.29 17.33 7.66
N ARG A 157 -7.79 18.34 8.36
CA ARG A 157 -6.73 18.21 9.35
C ARG A 157 -7.11 17.33 10.54
N ILE A 158 -8.40 17.31 10.92
CA ILE A 158 -8.92 16.54 12.05
C ILE A 158 -8.65 15.03 11.94
N VAL A 159 -8.54 14.50 10.71
CA VAL A 159 -8.33 13.07 10.48
C VAL A 159 -7.03 12.56 11.08
N PHE A 160 -5.98 13.41 11.15
CA PHE A 160 -4.72 13.04 11.79
C PHE A 160 -4.83 12.99 13.31
N LEU A 161 -5.49 13.99 13.91
CA LEU A 161 -5.73 14.00 15.35
C LEU A 161 -6.58 12.80 15.77
N ALA A 162 -7.63 12.52 15.04
CA ALA A 162 -8.51 11.37 15.30
C ALA A 162 -7.78 10.03 15.12
N SER A 163 -6.85 9.93 14.15
CA SER A 163 -6.06 8.71 13.94
C SER A 163 -5.10 8.40 15.10
N ILE A 164 -4.79 9.37 15.96
CA ILE A 164 -4.00 9.15 17.17
C ILE A 164 -4.71 8.16 18.11
N VAL A 165 -6.04 8.23 18.23
CA VAL A 165 -6.81 7.39 19.17
C VAL A 165 -6.64 5.89 18.89
N PRO A 166 -6.98 5.37 17.69
CA PRO A 166 -6.79 3.94 17.42
C PRO A 166 -5.33 3.50 17.49
N TYR A 167 -4.36 4.38 17.20
CA TYR A 167 -2.94 4.05 17.29
C TYR A 167 -2.40 4.05 18.72
N ILE A 168 -2.98 4.83 19.64
CA ILE A 168 -2.76 4.66 21.09
C ILE A 168 -3.31 3.31 21.56
N LEU A 169 -4.53 2.95 21.16
CA LEU A 169 -5.09 1.64 21.48
C LEU A 169 -4.22 0.49 20.95
N GLU A 170 -3.65 0.65 19.76
CA GLU A 170 -2.67 -0.31 19.21
C GLU A 170 -1.39 -0.39 20.04
N LEU A 171 -0.88 0.74 20.52
CA LEU A 171 0.29 0.75 21.39
C LEU A 171 0.04 -0.08 22.66
N PHE A 172 -1.11 0.13 23.32
CA PHE A 172 -1.51 -0.68 24.50
C PHE A 172 -1.73 -2.14 24.12
N LEU A 173 -2.36 -2.42 22.99
CA LEU A 173 -2.56 -3.78 22.50
C LEU A 173 -1.21 -4.49 22.30
N MET A 174 -0.24 -3.84 21.65
CA MET A 174 1.11 -4.39 21.45
C MET A 174 1.86 -4.57 22.79
N ALA A 175 1.73 -3.62 23.70
CA ALA A 175 2.31 -3.75 25.05
C ALA A 175 1.75 -4.96 25.81
N SER A 176 0.49 -5.34 25.55
CA SER A 176 -0.18 -6.51 26.15
C SER A 176 0.20 -7.86 25.53
N TYR A 177 1.00 -7.90 24.46
CA TYR A 177 1.45 -9.14 23.83
C TYR A 177 2.50 -9.82 24.72
N PRO A 178 2.48 -11.16 24.84
CA PRO A 178 3.47 -11.91 25.61
C PRO A 178 4.85 -11.84 24.95
N LYS A 179 5.89 -11.86 25.78
CA LYS A 179 7.30 -11.75 25.32
C LYS A 179 7.74 -12.94 24.47
N GLU A 180 7.12 -14.09 24.64
CA GLU A 180 7.39 -15.33 23.91
C GLU A 180 7.18 -15.14 22.39
N LEU A 181 6.39 -14.14 21.98
CA LEU A 181 6.18 -13.81 20.57
C LEU A 181 7.36 -13.04 19.93
N ASP A 182 8.35 -12.63 20.70
CA ASP A 182 9.58 -12.05 20.18
C ASP A 182 10.38 -13.06 19.35
N GLY A 183 10.14 -14.37 19.56
CA GLY A 183 10.87 -15.46 18.95
C GLY A 183 12.26 -15.62 19.57
N GLU A 184 13.09 -16.41 18.93
CA GLU A 184 14.50 -16.55 19.32
C GLU A 184 15.24 -15.26 19.01
N LEU A 185 15.64 -14.53 20.06
CA LEU A 185 16.46 -13.34 19.89
C LEU A 185 17.81 -13.75 19.30
N VAL A 186 18.12 -13.24 18.13
CA VAL A 186 19.42 -13.48 17.52
C VAL A 186 20.45 -12.69 18.31
N THR A 187 21.18 -13.37 19.23
CA THR A 187 22.32 -12.77 19.94
C THR A 187 23.28 -12.16 18.92
N VAL A 188 23.47 -10.84 19.06
CA VAL A 188 24.35 -10.08 18.18
C VAL A 188 25.81 -10.30 18.64
N GLU A 189 26.29 -11.55 18.59
CA GLU A 189 27.70 -11.83 18.66
C GLU A 189 28.34 -11.40 17.34
N GLY A 190 29.04 -10.30 17.37
CA GLY A 190 29.65 -9.63 16.21
C GLY A 190 28.93 -8.35 15.81
N SER A 191 29.66 -7.46 15.16
CA SER A 191 29.16 -6.14 14.74
C SER A 191 27.86 -6.28 13.93
N TRP A 192 26.76 -5.70 14.42
CA TRP A 192 25.47 -5.61 13.71
C TRP A 192 25.66 -5.09 12.26
N ARG A 193 26.67 -4.25 12.05
CA ARG A 193 27.10 -3.76 10.74
C ARG A 193 27.46 -4.92 9.81
N ARG A 194 28.16 -5.95 10.28
CA ARG A 194 28.56 -7.11 9.48
C ARG A 194 27.34 -7.94 9.05
N LYS A 195 26.35 -8.12 9.95
CA LYS A 195 25.09 -8.82 9.62
C LYS A 195 24.25 -8.01 8.63
N LEU A 196 24.15 -6.67 8.82
CA LEU A 196 23.46 -5.78 7.91
C LEU A 196 24.10 -5.80 6.52
N VAL A 197 25.42 -5.61 6.45
CA VAL A 197 26.19 -5.68 5.19
C VAL A 197 26.03 -7.06 4.57
N GLY A 198 26.12 -8.13 5.34
CA GLY A 198 25.91 -9.49 4.86
C GLY A 198 24.52 -9.67 4.24
N ARG A 199 23.45 -9.21 4.88
CA ARG A 199 22.09 -9.26 4.30
C ARG A 199 21.97 -8.41 3.03
N ILE A 200 22.51 -7.20 3.03
CA ILE A 200 22.50 -6.33 1.85
C ILE A 200 23.24 -6.99 0.68
N VAL A 201 24.44 -7.54 0.92
CA VAL A 201 25.24 -8.21 -0.10
C VAL A 201 24.55 -9.47 -0.60
N THR A 202 23.98 -10.29 0.30
CA THR A 202 23.26 -11.51 -0.09
C THR A 202 22.01 -11.17 -0.90
N THR A 203 21.18 -10.22 -0.42
CA THR A 203 19.97 -9.79 -1.14
C THR A 203 20.32 -9.14 -2.47
N GLY A 204 21.36 -8.31 -2.52
CA GLY A 204 21.87 -7.72 -3.76
C GLY A 204 22.43 -8.74 -4.73
N GLY A 205 23.16 -9.75 -4.24
CA GLY A 205 23.65 -10.86 -5.04
C GLY A 205 22.52 -11.72 -5.63
N GLU A 206 21.51 -12.06 -4.83
CA GLU A 206 20.29 -12.75 -5.32
C GLU A 206 19.52 -11.89 -6.33
N PHE A 207 19.42 -10.59 -6.08
CA PHE A 207 18.83 -9.64 -7.02
C PHE A 207 19.58 -9.68 -8.37
N LEU A 208 20.92 -9.59 -8.38
CA LEU A 208 21.71 -9.67 -9.59
C LEU A 208 21.56 -11.00 -10.33
N LYS A 209 21.47 -12.13 -9.60
CA LYS A 209 21.20 -13.45 -10.21
C LYS A 209 19.83 -13.49 -10.91
N MET A 210 18.82 -12.79 -10.36
CA MET A 210 17.49 -12.72 -10.99
C MET A 210 17.52 -11.99 -12.34
N PHE A 211 18.46 -11.05 -12.55
CA PHE A 211 18.65 -10.38 -13.84
C PHE A 211 19.07 -11.34 -14.96
N ARG A 212 19.61 -12.49 -14.64
CA ARG A 212 19.96 -13.53 -15.62
C ARG A 212 18.76 -14.35 -16.11
N ARG A 213 17.58 -14.18 -15.50
CA ARG A 213 16.34 -14.91 -15.85
C ARG A 213 15.31 -13.96 -16.46
N PRO A 214 15.25 -13.81 -17.81
CA PRO A 214 14.39 -12.81 -18.47
C PRO A 214 12.92 -12.94 -18.15
N GLN A 215 12.39 -14.15 -17.94
CA GLN A 215 11.00 -14.37 -17.60
C GLN A 215 10.68 -13.89 -16.18
N LEU A 216 11.56 -14.16 -15.22
CA LEU A 216 11.42 -13.69 -13.85
C LEU A 216 11.49 -12.17 -13.79
N LEU A 217 12.44 -11.56 -14.50
CA LEU A 217 12.51 -10.10 -14.61
C LEU A 217 11.24 -9.48 -15.16
N ARG A 218 10.73 -10.01 -16.27
CA ARG A 218 9.46 -9.52 -16.84
C ARG A 218 8.32 -9.63 -15.84
N GLY A 219 8.24 -10.73 -15.09
CA GLY A 219 7.23 -10.90 -14.04
C GLY A 219 7.37 -9.89 -12.90
N LEU A 220 8.59 -9.70 -12.41
CA LEU A 220 8.89 -8.72 -11.36
C LEU A 220 8.55 -7.29 -11.80
N PHE A 221 9.01 -6.87 -12.97
CA PHE A 221 8.72 -5.54 -13.50
C PHE A 221 7.24 -5.36 -13.86
N ASN A 222 6.57 -6.38 -14.39
CA ASN A 222 5.15 -6.35 -14.68
C ASN A 222 4.32 -6.15 -13.40
N GLY A 223 4.63 -6.89 -12.34
CA GLY A 223 3.98 -6.75 -11.03
C GLY A 223 4.27 -5.39 -10.39
N SER A 224 5.55 -5.05 -10.27
CA SER A 224 6.00 -3.83 -9.59
C SER A 224 5.56 -2.56 -10.30
N SER A 225 5.60 -2.50 -11.64
CA SER A 225 5.19 -1.31 -12.39
C SER A 225 3.70 -1.05 -12.28
N PHE A 226 2.86 -2.07 -12.38
CA PHE A 226 1.42 -1.92 -12.20
C PHE A 226 1.07 -1.47 -10.77
N ASP A 227 1.65 -2.13 -9.77
CA ASP A 227 1.47 -1.75 -8.36
C ASP A 227 1.94 -0.32 -8.10
N ALA A 228 3.07 0.10 -8.69
CA ALA A 228 3.60 1.44 -8.55
C ALA A 228 2.68 2.48 -9.20
N VAL A 229 2.20 2.24 -10.42
CA VAL A 229 1.22 3.09 -11.11
C VAL A 229 -0.05 3.20 -10.27
N PHE A 230 -0.61 2.07 -9.83
CA PHE A 230 -1.82 2.06 -9.00
C PHE A 230 -1.62 2.88 -7.72
N LYS A 231 -0.59 2.61 -6.95
CA LYS A 231 -0.36 3.28 -5.66
C LYS A 231 -0.03 4.77 -5.79
N SER A 232 0.62 5.15 -6.89
CA SER A 232 0.93 6.57 -7.15
C SER A 232 -0.28 7.36 -7.67
N THR A 233 -1.27 6.69 -8.29
CA THR A 233 -2.43 7.36 -8.89
C THR A 233 -3.71 7.26 -8.07
N LYS A 234 -3.85 6.24 -7.23
CA LYS A 234 -5.10 5.93 -6.53
C LYS A 234 -5.66 7.10 -5.70
N ASP A 235 -4.78 7.87 -5.07
CA ASP A 235 -5.19 8.96 -4.17
C ASP A 235 -5.60 10.23 -4.94
N TYR A 236 -5.33 10.31 -6.26
CA TYR A 236 -5.86 11.35 -7.14
C TYR A 236 -7.37 11.20 -7.41
N LEU A 237 -7.97 10.09 -7.00
CA LEU A 237 -9.43 9.99 -6.92
C LEU A 237 -10.02 11.04 -5.98
N GLN A 238 -9.32 11.45 -4.92
CA GLN A 238 -9.81 12.41 -3.93
C GLN A 238 -10.17 13.78 -4.53
N PRO A 239 -9.30 14.47 -5.28
CA PRO A 239 -9.66 15.71 -5.94
C PRO A 239 -10.73 15.56 -7.02
N ILE A 240 -10.84 14.38 -7.67
CA ILE A 240 -11.92 14.09 -8.62
C ILE A 240 -13.27 14.00 -7.89
N LEU A 241 -13.30 13.31 -6.73
CA LEU A 241 -14.49 13.25 -5.88
C LEU A 241 -14.89 14.62 -5.33
N GLN A 242 -13.91 15.45 -4.98
CA GLN A 242 -14.15 16.83 -4.56
C GLN A 242 -14.84 17.62 -5.68
N SER A 243 -14.31 17.58 -6.89
CA SER A 243 -14.90 18.26 -8.06
C SER A 243 -16.31 17.76 -8.35
N GLN A 244 -16.56 16.45 -8.27
CA GLN A 244 -17.88 15.86 -8.47
C GLN A 244 -18.87 16.26 -7.35
N ALA A 245 -18.44 16.23 -6.09
CA ALA A 245 -19.28 16.62 -4.96
C ALA A 245 -19.76 18.06 -5.05
N LEU A 246 -18.88 18.96 -5.56
CA LEU A 246 -19.21 20.36 -5.74
C LEU A 246 -20.10 20.62 -6.98
N ALA A 247 -19.97 19.80 -8.02
CA ALA A 247 -20.77 19.91 -9.25
C ALA A 247 -22.19 19.34 -9.10
N LEU A 248 -22.40 18.35 -8.20
CA LEU A 248 -23.71 17.74 -8.02
C LEU A 248 -24.68 18.70 -7.31
N PRO A 249 -25.92 18.86 -7.79
CA PRO A 249 -26.95 19.68 -7.15
C PRO A 249 -27.62 18.94 -5.98
N VAL A 250 -26.82 18.22 -5.19
CA VAL A 250 -27.27 17.46 -4.01
C VAL A 250 -26.64 18.04 -2.75
N LEU A 251 -27.33 17.92 -1.63
CA LEU A 251 -26.87 18.41 -0.34
C LEU A 251 -26.51 19.91 -0.33
N LEU A 252 -27.25 20.73 -1.10
CA LEU A 252 -26.95 22.18 -1.27
C LEU A 252 -27.11 22.97 0.02
N SER A 253 -27.86 22.46 1.01
CA SER A 253 -27.98 23.03 2.34
C SER A 253 -26.72 22.92 3.19
N PHE A 254 -25.74 22.12 2.76
CA PHE A 254 -24.50 21.90 3.47
C PHE A 254 -23.33 22.64 2.80
N GLY A 255 -22.30 22.99 3.60
CA GLY A 255 -21.08 23.62 3.11
C GLY A 255 -20.29 22.71 2.16
N ALA A 256 -19.37 23.33 1.40
CA ALA A 256 -18.54 22.62 0.40
C ALA A 256 -17.82 21.40 0.98
N ASP A 257 -17.12 21.56 2.13
CA ASP A 257 -16.35 20.48 2.75
C ASP A 257 -17.25 19.37 3.29
N GLN A 258 -18.45 19.70 3.77
CA GLN A 258 -19.45 18.73 4.21
C GLN A 258 -19.93 17.84 3.05
N ARG A 259 -20.22 18.45 1.89
CA ARG A 259 -20.62 17.72 0.67
C ARG A 259 -19.50 16.78 0.20
N VAL A 260 -18.26 17.28 0.18
CA VAL A 260 -17.08 16.49 -0.17
C VAL A 260 -16.89 15.33 0.81
N ALA A 261 -17.03 15.59 2.12
CA ALA A 261 -16.89 14.55 3.14
C ALA A 261 -17.85 13.38 2.93
N VAL A 262 -19.14 13.67 2.66
CA VAL A 262 -20.14 12.63 2.41
C VAL A 262 -19.79 11.80 1.17
N VAL A 263 -19.48 12.46 0.04
CA VAL A 263 -19.18 11.79 -1.22
C VAL A 263 -17.93 10.93 -1.10
N VAL A 264 -16.86 11.48 -0.53
CA VAL A 264 -15.59 10.75 -0.33
C VAL A 264 -15.80 9.55 0.60
N GLY A 265 -16.43 9.76 1.75
CA GLY A 265 -16.64 8.69 2.74
C GLY A 265 -17.45 7.53 2.19
N VAL A 266 -18.59 7.81 1.56
CA VAL A 266 -19.45 6.77 0.99
C VAL A 266 -18.75 6.02 -0.14
N LEU A 267 -18.07 6.73 -1.05
CA LEU A 267 -17.39 6.07 -2.17
C LEU A 267 -16.17 5.24 -1.71
N TYR A 268 -15.37 5.73 -0.77
CA TYR A 268 -14.28 4.91 -0.22
C TYR A 268 -14.79 3.69 0.56
N PHE A 269 -15.89 3.83 1.31
CA PHE A 269 -16.54 2.69 1.96
C PHE A 269 -16.94 1.62 0.93
N LEU A 270 -17.62 2.02 -0.16
CA LEU A 270 -18.01 1.11 -1.24
C LEU A 270 -16.81 0.47 -1.95
N ILE A 271 -15.75 1.26 -2.19
CA ILE A 271 -14.49 0.76 -2.76
C ILE A 271 -13.88 -0.31 -1.86
N TYR A 272 -13.79 -0.09 -0.55
CA TYR A 272 -13.21 -1.08 0.37
C TYR A 272 -14.04 -2.37 0.43
N LEU A 273 -15.37 -2.29 0.39
CA LEU A 273 -16.22 -3.47 0.30
C LEU A 273 -16.02 -4.23 -1.02
N ALA A 274 -16.02 -3.52 -2.15
CA ALA A 274 -15.82 -4.12 -3.46
C ALA A 274 -14.43 -4.77 -3.61
N THR A 275 -13.39 -4.12 -3.09
CA THR A 275 -12.02 -4.66 -3.14
C THR A 275 -11.85 -5.90 -2.26
N SER A 276 -12.55 -5.96 -1.13
CA SER A 276 -12.62 -7.16 -0.29
C SER A 276 -13.26 -8.33 -1.03
N TYR A 277 -14.38 -8.08 -1.71
CA TYR A 277 -15.06 -9.08 -2.55
C TYR A 277 -14.18 -9.53 -3.73
N GLY A 278 -13.50 -8.58 -4.41
CA GLY A 278 -12.59 -8.87 -5.52
C GLY A 278 -11.43 -9.78 -5.10
N ALA A 279 -10.80 -9.49 -3.97
CA ALA A 279 -9.71 -10.29 -3.44
C ALA A 279 -10.15 -11.73 -3.08
N SER A 280 -11.35 -11.90 -2.53
CA SER A 280 -11.91 -13.20 -2.14
C SER A 280 -12.29 -14.07 -3.36
N ASN A 281 -12.59 -13.47 -4.52
CA ASN A 281 -12.99 -14.18 -5.71
C ASN A 281 -11.92 -14.20 -6.83
N ALA A 282 -10.69 -13.79 -6.51
CA ALA A 282 -9.61 -13.70 -7.50
C ALA A 282 -9.30 -15.04 -8.20
N SER A 283 -9.34 -16.17 -7.48
CA SER A 283 -9.14 -17.52 -8.05
C SER A 283 -10.21 -17.87 -9.10
N ARG A 284 -11.48 -17.64 -8.78
CA ARG A 284 -12.59 -17.87 -9.72
C ARG A 284 -12.47 -17.03 -11.00
N MET A 285 -11.95 -15.81 -10.87
CA MET A 285 -11.72 -14.94 -12.04
C MET A 285 -10.50 -15.39 -12.84
N GLN A 286 -9.47 -15.94 -12.18
CA GLN A 286 -8.33 -16.54 -12.85
C GLN A 286 -8.71 -17.78 -13.68
N GLU A 287 -9.57 -18.65 -13.15
CA GLU A 287 -10.04 -19.88 -13.84
C GLU A 287 -10.74 -19.59 -15.17
N LYS A 288 -11.35 -18.41 -15.32
CA LYS A 288 -11.96 -17.98 -16.59
C LYS A 288 -10.96 -17.56 -17.66
N ALA A 289 -9.70 -17.35 -17.30
CA ALA A 289 -8.64 -17.00 -18.23
C ALA A 289 -8.01 -18.26 -18.84
N ARG A 290 -7.51 -18.17 -20.09
CA ARG A 290 -6.85 -19.28 -20.79
C ARG A 290 -5.60 -19.80 -20.06
N SER A 291 -4.90 -18.93 -19.36
CA SER A 291 -3.71 -19.24 -18.57
C SER A 291 -3.41 -18.10 -17.60
N LEU A 292 -2.65 -18.38 -16.53
CA LEU A 292 -2.22 -17.38 -15.56
C LEU A 292 -1.41 -16.22 -16.18
N PRO A 293 -0.43 -16.45 -17.08
CA PRO A 293 0.26 -15.37 -17.78
C PRO A 293 -0.69 -14.49 -18.62
N SER A 294 -1.68 -15.10 -19.27
CA SER A 294 -2.69 -14.37 -20.03
C SER A 294 -3.55 -13.50 -19.13
N ALA A 295 -3.99 -14.02 -17.97
CA ALA A 295 -4.75 -13.26 -16.97
C ALA A 295 -3.94 -12.05 -16.46
N VAL A 296 -2.66 -12.25 -16.14
CA VAL A 296 -1.73 -11.20 -15.67
C VAL A 296 -1.58 -10.11 -16.74
N ASN A 297 -1.39 -10.46 -18.00
CA ASN A 297 -1.25 -9.49 -19.10
C ASN A 297 -2.56 -8.73 -19.37
N LEU A 298 -3.69 -9.46 -19.42
CA LEU A 298 -5.00 -8.86 -19.70
C LEU A 298 -5.40 -7.88 -18.58
N THR A 299 -5.19 -8.25 -17.32
CA THR A 299 -5.48 -7.37 -16.18
C THR A 299 -4.57 -6.14 -16.14
N TYR A 300 -3.31 -6.25 -16.63
CA TYR A 300 -2.44 -5.07 -16.80
C TYR A 300 -3.03 -4.08 -17.80
N LEU A 301 -3.32 -4.55 -19.01
CA LEU A 301 -3.88 -3.71 -20.09
C LEU A 301 -5.23 -3.11 -19.71
N PHE A 302 -6.09 -3.92 -19.10
CA PHE A 302 -7.40 -3.44 -18.66
C PHE A 302 -7.28 -2.37 -17.56
N GLY A 303 -6.35 -2.53 -16.61
CA GLY A 303 -6.08 -1.52 -15.60
C GLY A 303 -5.53 -0.23 -16.18
N VAL A 304 -4.62 -0.31 -17.15
CA VAL A 304 -4.11 0.85 -17.89
C VAL A 304 -5.23 1.55 -18.67
N ALA A 305 -6.11 0.79 -19.31
CA ALA A 305 -7.27 1.33 -20.02
C ALA A 305 -8.25 2.04 -19.07
N LEU A 306 -8.52 1.46 -17.89
CA LEU A 306 -9.33 2.10 -16.85
C LEU A 306 -8.70 3.42 -16.38
N LEU A 307 -7.39 3.44 -16.14
CA LEU A 307 -6.68 4.65 -15.75
C LEU A 307 -6.71 5.72 -16.85
N PHE A 308 -6.56 5.32 -18.11
CA PHE A 308 -6.69 6.21 -19.27
C PHE A 308 -8.10 6.81 -19.35
N VAL A 309 -9.13 5.98 -19.24
CA VAL A 309 -10.53 6.43 -19.22
C VAL A 309 -10.78 7.37 -18.07
N ALA A 310 -10.29 7.05 -16.86
CA ALA A 310 -10.40 7.92 -15.71
C ALA A 310 -9.76 9.30 -15.95
N GLY A 311 -8.54 9.32 -16.50
CA GLY A 311 -7.82 10.55 -16.81
C GLY A 311 -8.54 11.37 -17.89
N LEU A 312 -8.91 10.75 -19.01
CA LEU A 312 -9.60 11.42 -20.12
C LEU A 312 -10.96 11.99 -19.70
N SER A 313 -11.71 11.21 -18.93
CA SER A 313 -13.02 11.63 -18.41
C SER A 313 -12.88 12.80 -17.44
N THR A 314 -11.87 12.78 -16.57
CA THR A 314 -11.56 13.91 -15.69
C THR A 314 -11.21 15.14 -16.49
N TRP A 315 -10.34 15.01 -17.49
CA TRP A 315 -9.93 16.12 -18.36
C TRP A 315 -11.11 16.73 -19.13
N LYS A 316 -12.09 15.91 -19.51
CA LYS A 316 -13.32 16.36 -20.18
C LYS A 316 -14.44 16.81 -19.22
N GLY A 317 -14.20 16.81 -17.90
CA GLY A 317 -15.18 17.18 -16.89
C GLY A 317 -16.29 16.13 -16.63
N VAL A 318 -16.15 14.89 -17.17
CA VAL A 318 -17.10 13.79 -16.98
C VAL A 318 -16.71 12.99 -15.73
N HIS A 319 -16.79 13.63 -14.55
CA HIS A 319 -16.29 13.08 -13.30
C HIS A 319 -16.95 11.75 -12.89
N ALA A 320 -18.25 11.56 -13.17
CA ALA A 320 -18.94 10.30 -12.87
C ALA A 320 -18.31 9.08 -13.56
N LEU A 321 -17.95 9.23 -14.84
CA LEU A 321 -17.25 8.15 -15.59
C LEU A 321 -15.85 7.93 -15.04
N SER A 322 -15.15 9.00 -14.66
CA SER A 322 -13.84 8.90 -14.01
C SER A 322 -13.91 8.11 -12.70
N ILE A 323 -14.90 8.39 -11.85
CA ILE A 323 -15.13 7.68 -10.58
C ILE A 323 -15.42 6.21 -10.83
N ALA A 324 -16.27 5.88 -11.82
CA ALA A 324 -16.58 4.50 -12.18
C ALA A 324 -15.33 3.76 -12.67
N ALA A 325 -14.49 4.41 -13.49
CA ALA A 325 -13.23 3.84 -13.96
C ALA A 325 -12.24 3.62 -12.81
N PHE A 326 -12.12 4.55 -11.86
CA PHE A 326 -11.31 4.36 -10.64
C PHE A 326 -11.84 3.22 -9.77
N PHE A 327 -13.15 3.11 -9.61
CA PHE A 327 -13.75 1.99 -8.87
C PHE A 327 -13.34 0.65 -9.49
N GLY A 328 -13.44 0.53 -10.82
CA GLY A 328 -12.97 -0.62 -11.57
C GLY A 328 -11.45 -0.85 -11.40
N PHE A 329 -10.65 0.20 -11.37
CA PHE A 329 -9.19 0.12 -11.20
C PHE A 329 -8.80 -0.39 -9.81
N TYR A 330 -9.47 0.09 -8.73
CA TYR A 330 -9.29 -0.43 -7.38
C TYR A 330 -9.69 -1.90 -7.26
N PHE A 331 -10.85 -2.27 -7.83
CA PHE A 331 -11.32 -3.64 -7.85
C PHE A 331 -10.33 -4.55 -8.58
N LEU A 332 -9.92 -4.15 -9.78
CA LEU A 332 -8.98 -4.92 -10.62
C LEU A 332 -7.63 -5.14 -9.95
N GLN A 333 -7.08 -4.14 -9.26
CA GLN A 333 -5.83 -4.28 -8.51
C GLN A 333 -5.92 -5.40 -7.46
N ASN A 334 -7.05 -5.51 -6.76
CA ASN A 334 -7.22 -6.52 -5.72
C ASN A 334 -7.44 -7.93 -6.29
N VAL A 335 -8.01 -8.04 -7.49
CA VAL A 335 -8.10 -9.30 -8.24
C VAL A 335 -6.73 -9.70 -8.81
N ARG A 336 -5.99 -8.73 -9.37
CA ARG A 336 -4.70 -8.95 -10.01
C ARG A 336 -3.61 -9.35 -9.04
N ARG A 337 -3.58 -8.78 -7.82
CA ARG A 337 -2.48 -8.99 -6.85
C ARG A 337 -2.23 -10.47 -6.52
N PRO A 338 -3.23 -11.31 -6.22
CA PRO A 338 -3.02 -12.75 -6.06
C PRO A 338 -2.49 -13.44 -7.31
N MET A 339 -2.94 -13.02 -8.51
CA MET A 339 -2.52 -13.62 -9.77
C MET A 339 -1.03 -13.40 -10.05
N ILE A 340 -0.53 -12.17 -9.88
CA ILE A 340 0.90 -11.88 -10.09
C ILE A 340 1.79 -12.56 -9.05
N VAL A 341 1.35 -12.65 -7.79
CA VAL A 341 2.06 -13.38 -6.75
C VAL A 341 2.11 -14.87 -7.10
N GLY A 342 1.01 -15.46 -7.56
CA GLY A 342 0.96 -16.84 -8.06
C GLY A 342 1.95 -17.06 -9.21
N TYR A 343 1.92 -16.19 -10.23
CA TYR A 343 2.85 -16.27 -11.35
C TYR A 343 4.33 -16.19 -10.91
N LEU A 344 4.65 -15.29 -10.00
CA LEU A 344 6.02 -15.18 -9.48
C LEU A 344 6.40 -16.40 -8.64
N SER A 345 5.46 -17.01 -7.91
CA SER A 345 5.71 -18.20 -7.11
C SER A 345 6.05 -19.44 -7.95
N ASP A 346 5.55 -19.50 -9.19
CA ASP A 346 5.89 -20.56 -10.13
C ASP A 346 7.32 -20.41 -10.72
N LEU A 347 7.87 -19.18 -10.69
CA LEU A 347 9.20 -18.89 -11.26
C LEU A 347 10.30 -18.80 -10.20
N ILE A 348 9.97 -18.56 -8.94
CA ILE A 348 10.93 -18.38 -7.85
C ILE A 348 11.00 -19.68 -7.03
N PRO A 349 12.20 -20.30 -6.87
CA PRO A 349 12.35 -21.45 -6.01
C PRO A 349 11.86 -21.19 -4.59
N GLN A 350 11.23 -22.18 -3.95
CA GLN A 350 10.68 -22.03 -2.60
C GLN A 350 11.70 -21.51 -1.59
N ARG A 351 12.98 -21.94 -1.71
CA ARG A 351 14.08 -21.50 -0.85
C ARG A 351 14.35 -20.00 -0.91
N THR A 352 14.11 -19.35 -2.04
CA THR A 352 14.38 -17.92 -2.28
C THR A 352 13.09 -17.08 -2.44
N MET A 353 11.94 -17.67 -2.20
CA MET A 353 10.63 -17.02 -2.37
C MET A 353 10.53 -15.70 -1.60
N ALA A 354 10.94 -15.68 -0.32
CA ALA A 354 10.90 -14.48 0.51
C ALA A 354 11.76 -13.35 -0.08
N THR A 355 12.95 -13.70 -0.58
CA THR A 355 13.88 -12.75 -1.23
C THR A 355 13.26 -12.21 -2.53
N GLY A 356 12.67 -13.07 -3.35
CA GLY A 356 12.04 -12.65 -4.61
C GLY A 356 10.87 -11.69 -4.41
N LEU A 357 10.02 -11.93 -3.41
CA LEU A 357 8.93 -11.02 -3.04
C LEU A 357 9.44 -9.71 -2.41
N SER A 358 10.56 -9.76 -1.69
CA SER A 358 11.22 -8.54 -1.20
C SER A 358 11.75 -7.69 -2.36
N VAL A 359 12.39 -8.32 -3.35
CA VAL A 359 12.86 -7.66 -4.58
C VAL A 359 11.70 -6.99 -5.32
N GLU A 360 10.56 -7.68 -5.46
CA GLU A 360 9.35 -7.10 -6.07
C GLU A 360 8.87 -5.88 -5.30
N SER A 361 8.86 -5.96 -3.96
CA SER A 361 8.47 -4.85 -3.08
C SER A 361 9.42 -3.65 -3.22
N GLN A 362 10.73 -3.87 -3.22
CA GLN A 362 11.74 -2.82 -3.37
C GLN A 362 11.68 -2.16 -4.74
N LEU A 363 11.52 -2.95 -5.81
CA LEU A 363 11.36 -2.42 -7.17
C LEU A 363 10.11 -1.54 -7.28
N ARG A 364 9.00 -1.97 -6.69
CA ARG A 364 7.76 -1.18 -6.63
C ARG A 364 7.98 0.17 -5.92
N THR A 365 8.62 0.18 -4.74
CA THR A 365 8.86 1.43 -4.00
C THR A 365 9.80 2.38 -4.73
N LEU A 366 10.83 1.86 -5.42
CA LEU A 366 11.70 2.67 -6.28
C LEU A 366 10.93 3.28 -7.46
N LEU A 367 10.08 2.50 -8.13
CA LEU A 367 9.24 3.02 -9.20
C LEU A 367 8.26 4.08 -8.68
N MET A 368 7.64 3.88 -7.52
CA MET A 368 6.76 4.87 -6.89
C MET A 368 7.51 6.16 -6.56
N ALA A 369 8.74 6.06 -6.08
CA ALA A 369 9.57 7.22 -5.74
C ALA A 369 9.84 8.13 -6.96
N VAL A 370 9.86 7.56 -8.17
CA VAL A 370 10.00 8.31 -9.42
C VAL A 370 8.63 8.75 -9.95
N ILE A 371 7.66 7.86 -9.98
CA ILE A 371 6.35 8.13 -10.59
C ILE A 371 5.57 9.20 -9.82
N ALA A 372 5.60 9.19 -8.48
CA ALA A 372 4.79 10.11 -7.68
C ALA A 372 5.11 11.60 -7.91
N PRO A 373 6.37 12.08 -7.91
CA PRO A 373 6.66 13.47 -8.23
C PRO A 373 6.39 13.81 -9.69
N VAL A 374 6.57 12.87 -10.64
CA VAL A 374 6.23 13.07 -12.06
C VAL A 374 4.74 13.31 -12.23
N ILE A 375 3.89 12.50 -11.57
CA ILE A 375 2.43 12.72 -11.58
C ILE A 375 2.10 14.08 -10.97
N GLY A 376 2.73 14.45 -9.86
CA GLY A 376 2.52 15.75 -9.21
C GLY A 376 2.85 16.92 -10.15
N LEU A 377 4.00 16.85 -10.82
CA LEU A 377 4.42 17.86 -11.81
C LEU A 377 3.41 17.99 -12.96
N LEU A 378 3.00 16.86 -13.54
CA LEU A 378 2.01 16.82 -14.62
C LEU A 378 0.64 17.34 -14.15
N ALA A 379 0.26 17.06 -12.91
CA ALA A 379 -1.00 17.52 -12.34
C ALA A 379 -0.99 19.04 -12.06
N ASP A 380 0.14 19.59 -11.64
CA ASP A 380 0.30 21.04 -11.48
C ASP A 380 0.31 21.76 -12.84
N TRP A 381 0.86 21.13 -13.89
CA TRP A 381 0.95 21.73 -15.23
C TRP A 381 -0.36 21.66 -16.02
N GLY A 382 -1.01 20.52 -16.06
CA GLY A 382 -2.16 20.28 -16.95
C GLY A 382 -3.38 19.70 -16.24
N GLY A 383 -3.37 19.68 -14.90
CA GLY A 383 -4.44 19.13 -14.09
C GLY A 383 -4.38 17.61 -13.93
N VAL A 384 -5.14 17.12 -12.97
CA VAL A 384 -5.17 15.69 -12.58
C VAL A 384 -5.51 14.78 -13.76
N GLY A 385 -6.50 15.16 -14.58
CA GLY A 385 -6.94 14.36 -15.74
C GLY A 385 -5.80 14.09 -16.73
N MET A 386 -5.05 15.15 -17.09
CA MET A 386 -3.93 15.05 -18.01
C MET A 386 -2.78 14.20 -17.42
N ALA A 387 -2.47 14.39 -16.13
CA ALA A 387 -1.45 13.59 -15.46
C ALA A 387 -1.77 12.09 -15.53
N LEU A 388 -3.01 11.70 -15.26
CA LEU A 388 -3.45 10.30 -15.33
C LEU A 388 -3.38 9.73 -16.75
N VAL A 389 -3.73 10.52 -17.77
CA VAL A 389 -3.60 10.13 -19.19
C VAL A 389 -2.14 9.85 -19.56
N PHE A 390 -1.21 10.74 -19.21
CA PHE A 390 0.20 10.55 -19.51
C PHE A 390 0.79 9.33 -18.79
N VAL A 391 0.43 9.09 -17.54
CA VAL A 391 0.86 7.90 -16.80
C VAL A 391 0.31 6.62 -17.43
N ALA A 392 -0.97 6.63 -17.84
CA ALA A 392 -1.56 5.49 -18.52
C ALA A 392 -0.87 5.21 -19.88
N LEU A 393 -0.59 6.24 -20.66
CA LEU A 393 0.16 6.11 -21.93
C LEU A 393 1.58 5.59 -21.70
N GLY A 394 2.29 6.09 -20.70
CA GLY A 394 3.61 5.60 -20.31
C GLY A 394 3.57 4.11 -19.91
N ALA A 395 2.59 3.71 -19.08
CA ALA A 395 2.40 2.32 -18.70
C ALA A 395 2.03 1.43 -19.91
N ALA A 396 1.22 1.92 -20.84
CA ALA A 396 0.91 1.21 -22.09
C ALA A 396 2.14 1.05 -22.99
N PHE A 397 2.98 2.09 -23.09
CA PHE A 397 4.19 2.09 -23.91
C PHE A 397 5.22 1.07 -23.42
N ILE A 398 5.40 0.93 -22.10
CA ILE A 398 6.36 -0.03 -21.55
C ILE A 398 5.82 -1.46 -21.50
N PHE A 399 4.50 -1.66 -21.57
CA PHE A 399 3.86 -2.99 -21.44
C PHE A 399 4.42 -4.07 -22.38
N PRO A 400 4.71 -3.83 -23.69
CA PRO A 400 5.26 -4.87 -24.58
C PRO A 400 6.56 -5.49 -24.05
N PHE A 401 7.41 -4.71 -23.37
CA PHE A 401 8.66 -5.16 -22.75
C PHE A 401 8.42 -5.95 -21.46
N LEU A 402 7.30 -5.68 -20.77
CA LEU A 402 6.91 -6.29 -19.49
C LEU A 402 5.97 -7.48 -19.66
N ARG A 403 5.52 -7.77 -20.89
CA ARG A 403 4.59 -8.86 -21.17
C ARG A 403 5.15 -10.19 -20.68
N VAL A 404 4.42 -10.84 -19.77
CA VAL A 404 4.77 -12.17 -19.25
C VAL A 404 4.34 -13.25 -20.20
N ARG A 405 5.13 -14.34 -20.27
CA ARG A 405 4.89 -15.47 -21.15
C ARG A 405 4.70 -16.73 -20.33
N GLY A 406 3.91 -17.68 -20.83
CA GLY A 406 3.89 -19.05 -20.33
C GLY A 406 5.20 -19.72 -20.76
N GLY A 407 5.98 -20.18 -19.83
CA GLY A 407 7.16 -21.01 -20.09
C GLY A 407 7.01 -22.29 -19.29
N LYS A 408 7.31 -23.42 -19.89
CA LYS A 408 7.68 -24.61 -19.13
C LYS A 408 9.00 -24.24 -18.43
N THR A 409 9.01 -24.26 -17.11
CA THR A 409 10.28 -24.32 -16.36
C THR A 409 10.91 -25.65 -16.76
N GLU A 410 11.97 -25.62 -17.53
CA GLU A 410 12.88 -26.77 -17.59
C GLU A 410 13.45 -26.98 -16.17
N PRO A 411 13.30 -28.20 -15.61
CA PRO A 411 13.72 -28.45 -14.23
C PRO A 411 15.26 -28.46 -14.04
N ASP A 412 16.05 -28.33 -15.09
CA ASP A 412 17.46 -28.76 -15.12
C ASP A 412 18.50 -27.65 -15.27
N GLU A 413 18.31 -26.48 -14.65
CA GLU A 413 19.44 -25.56 -14.41
C GLU A 413 19.47 -25.10 -12.94
N ILE A 414 19.53 -26.09 -12.02
CA ILE A 414 19.93 -25.88 -10.64
C ILE A 414 21.33 -26.43 -10.47
N LEU A 415 22.33 -25.61 -10.76
CA LEU A 415 23.68 -25.73 -10.20
C LEU A 415 24.19 -24.34 -9.83
#